data_3dfe17ef861d3141c8ff7ef15320d64a
#
_entry.id   3dfe17ef861d3141c8ff7ef15320d64a
#
_cell.length_a   1.000
_cell.length_b   1.000
_cell.length_c   1.000
_cell.angle_alpha   90.00
_cell.angle_beta   90.00
_cell.angle_gamma   90.00
#
_symmetry.space_group_name_H-M   'P 1'
#
loop_
_entity.id
_entity.type
_entity.pdbx_description
1 polymer ?
#
loop_
_entity_poly.entity_id
_entity_poly.type
_entity_poly.pdbx_seq_one_letter_code
_entity_poly.pdbx_strand_id
1 'polypeptide(L)'
;MTTTLITGANKGLGFETARRLIEAGHTVYVGSRDAERGRRAAGQLGARMVLIDVTDDGSVAAAAKTIEADGGLDVLVNNAGIEMRTDGNRVPGAAEVTADVMRSLFETNVFGVVRVTHAFLPLLRRSAAPVVVNVSSGLASMARVTAPGTPAYAYPGVAYPASKAGVNMITVQYAKAFPGIRINAVEPGYTATDLNGHAGTQTIEEGAEIIVRMAQVSPDGPTAGYFDAAGPLPW
;
A
#
# COMPACT_ATOMS: atom_id res chain seq x y z
N MET A 1 -15.83 -15.75 6.01
CA MET A 1 -14.82 -14.98 6.76
C MET A 1 -13.91 -14.34 5.73
N THR A 2 -13.67 -13.04 5.79
CA THR A 2 -12.90 -12.28 4.79
C THR A 2 -11.41 -12.52 4.95
N THR A 3 -10.74 -12.95 3.89
CA THR A 3 -9.29 -13.19 3.87
C THR A 3 -8.56 -11.99 3.28
N THR A 4 -7.58 -11.45 4.01
CA THR A 4 -6.85 -10.23 3.64
C THR A 4 -5.35 -10.47 3.60
N LEU A 5 -4.68 -10.05 2.52
CA LEU A 5 -3.23 -9.94 2.44
C LEU A 5 -2.82 -8.46 2.55
N ILE A 6 -1.84 -8.17 3.41
CA ILE A 6 -1.25 -6.85 3.52
C ILE A 6 0.26 -6.96 3.27
N THR A 7 0.77 -6.36 2.20
CA THR A 7 2.21 -6.36 1.92
C THR A 7 2.96 -5.38 2.83
N GLY A 8 4.15 -5.75 3.32
CA GLY A 8 4.93 -4.90 4.23
C GLY A 8 4.28 -4.69 5.60
N ALA A 9 3.53 -5.70 6.10
CA ALA A 9 2.74 -5.59 7.34
C ALA A 9 3.50 -5.97 8.62
N ASN A 10 4.82 -6.13 8.56
CA ASN A 10 5.61 -6.48 9.74
C ASN A 10 5.90 -5.29 10.69
N LYS A 11 5.48 -4.08 10.34
CA LYS A 11 5.61 -2.84 11.13
C LYS A 11 4.74 -1.71 10.60
N GLY A 12 4.66 -0.60 11.36
CA GLY A 12 4.06 0.66 10.92
C GLY A 12 2.60 0.53 10.48
N LEU A 13 2.23 1.26 9.43
CA LEU A 13 0.85 1.30 8.91
C LEU A 13 0.30 -0.08 8.56
N GLY A 14 1.10 -0.93 7.92
CA GLY A 14 0.67 -2.28 7.55
C GLY A 14 0.37 -3.16 8.76
N PHE A 15 1.17 -3.05 9.83
CA PHE A 15 0.95 -3.78 11.08
C PHE A 15 -0.33 -3.32 11.79
N GLU A 16 -0.53 -2.02 11.90
CA GLU A 16 -1.73 -1.45 12.54
C GLU A 16 -3.00 -1.74 11.71
N THR A 17 -2.90 -1.67 10.38
CA THR A 17 -3.99 -2.09 9.50
C THR A 17 -4.35 -3.57 9.73
N ALA A 18 -3.33 -4.44 9.84
CA ALA A 18 -3.54 -5.86 10.13
C ALA A 18 -4.26 -6.06 11.47
N ARG A 19 -3.79 -5.40 12.53
CA ARG A 19 -4.40 -5.46 13.87
C ARG A 19 -5.89 -5.12 13.83
N ARG A 20 -6.24 -3.99 13.22
CA ARG A 20 -7.63 -3.51 13.16
C ARG A 20 -8.52 -4.37 12.26
N LEU A 21 -8.00 -4.91 11.16
CA LEU A 21 -8.78 -5.83 10.33
C LEU A 21 -9.02 -7.18 11.00
N ILE A 22 -8.09 -7.66 11.85
CA ILE A 22 -8.31 -8.85 12.68
C ILE A 22 -9.41 -8.58 13.70
N GLU A 23 -9.40 -7.43 14.36
CA GLU A 23 -10.48 -7.01 15.27
C GLU A 23 -11.84 -6.91 14.57
N ALA A 24 -11.84 -6.56 13.28
CA ALA A 24 -13.04 -6.55 12.43
C ALA A 24 -13.44 -7.95 11.90
N GLY A 25 -12.75 -9.02 12.32
CA GLY A 25 -13.09 -10.41 11.97
C GLY A 25 -12.47 -10.95 10.68
N HIS A 26 -11.45 -10.28 10.13
CA HIS A 26 -10.71 -10.78 8.98
C HIS A 26 -9.67 -11.84 9.37
N THR A 27 -9.46 -12.83 8.51
CA THR A 27 -8.25 -13.66 8.52
C THR A 27 -7.16 -12.89 7.76
N VAL A 28 -6.10 -12.47 8.48
CA VAL A 28 -5.07 -11.61 7.89
C VAL A 28 -3.77 -12.38 7.65
N TYR A 29 -3.21 -12.21 6.46
CA TYR A 29 -1.84 -12.58 6.12
C TYR A 29 -0.93 -11.35 6.23
N VAL A 30 0.01 -11.40 7.18
CA VAL A 30 1.11 -10.46 7.32
C VAL A 30 2.16 -10.77 6.26
N GLY A 31 2.18 -9.99 5.18
CA GLY A 31 3.18 -10.09 4.13
C GLY A 31 4.48 -9.40 4.54
N SER A 32 5.60 -10.12 4.52
CA SER A 32 6.94 -9.59 4.84
C SER A 32 8.01 -10.26 3.99
N ARG A 33 9.00 -9.48 3.51
CA ARG A 33 10.20 -10.03 2.84
C ARG A 33 11.22 -10.63 3.81
N ASP A 34 11.11 -10.28 5.08
CA ASP A 34 11.93 -10.81 6.17
C ASP A 34 11.10 -11.82 6.97
N ALA A 35 11.51 -13.07 6.92
CA ALA A 35 10.79 -14.18 7.54
C ALA A 35 10.72 -14.07 9.08
N GLU A 36 11.78 -13.57 9.73
CA GLU A 36 11.82 -13.45 11.18
C GLU A 36 10.91 -12.34 11.67
N ARG A 37 11.03 -11.15 11.05
CA ARG A 37 10.16 -10.00 11.37
C ARG A 37 8.70 -10.30 11.06
N GLY A 38 8.43 -10.99 9.94
CA GLY A 38 7.09 -11.42 9.57
C GLY A 38 6.47 -12.37 10.59
N ARG A 39 7.22 -13.42 11.02
CA ARG A 39 6.73 -14.37 12.05
C ARG A 39 6.48 -13.67 13.39
N ARG A 40 7.36 -12.77 13.80
CA ARG A 40 7.19 -12.01 15.04
C ARG A 40 5.91 -11.16 15.00
N ALA A 41 5.71 -10.40 13.93
CA ALA A 41 4.51 -9.56 13.76
C ALA A 41 3.23 -10.41 13.70
N ALA A 42 3.23 -11.49 12.93
CA ALA A 42 2.08 -12.39 12.84
C ALA A 42 1.77 -13.03 14.20
N GLY A 43 2.79 -13.45 14.97
CA GLY A 43 2.61 -14.01 16.31
C GLY A 43 2.02 -13.01 17.31
N GLN A 44 2.43 -11.73 17.25
CA GLN A 44 1.87 -10.67 18.09
C GLN A 44 0.38 -10.40 17.79
N LEU A 45 -0.02 -10.57 16.54
CA LEU A 45 -1.38 -10.27 16.08
C LEU A 45 -2.31 -11.50 16.08
N GLY A 46 -1.80 -12.72 16.29
CA GLY A 46 -2.57 -13.93 16.02
C GLY A 46 -2.90 -14.12 14.53
N ALA A 47 -2.09 -13.52 13.65
CA ALA A 47 -2.25 -13.56 12.21
C ALA A 47 -1.48 -14.71 11.55
N ARG A 48 -1.74 -14.94 10.26
CA ARG A 48 -0.91 -15.80 9.42
C ARG A 48 0.25 -14.99 8.83
N MET A 49 1.38 -15.65 8.61
CA MET A 49 2.54 -15.02 7.95
C MET A 49 2.70 -15.58 6.55
N VAL A 50 2.96 -14.72 5.58
CA VAL A 50 3.40 -15.12 4.24
C VAL A 50 4.69 -14.39 3.87
N LEU A 51 5.71 -15.16 3.41
CA LEU A 51 6.95 -14.59 2.91
C LEU A 51 6.67 -14.01 1.51
N ILE A 52 6.87 -12.71 1.37
CA ILE A 52 6.64 -12.02 0.10
C ILE A 52 7.60 -10.83 -0.04
N ASP A 53 8.46 -10.90 -1.05
CA ASP A 53 9.22 -9.75 -1.55
C ASP A 53 8.53 -9.25 -2.82
N VAL A 54 7.99 -8.04 -2.78
CA VAL A 54 7.24 -7.44 -3.90
C VAL A 54 8.15 -7.13 -5.11
N THR A 55 9.45 -7.21 -4.95
CA THR A 55 10.45 -7.01 -6.01
C THR A 55 10.89 -8.32 -6.68
N ASP A 56 10.39 -9.48 -6.22
CA ASP A 56 10.76 -10.80 -6.71
C ASP A 56 9.54 -11.58 -7.21
N ASP A 57 9.51 -11.91 -8.51
CA ASP A 57 8.39 -12.62 -9.14
C ASP A 57 8.17 -14.02 -8.54
N GLY A 58 9.24 -14.73 -8.20
CA GLY A 58 9.17 -16.07 -7.61
C GLY A 58 8.58 -16.04 -6.20
N SER A 59 9.01 -15.05 -5.38
CA SER A 59 8.48 -14.82 -4.04
C SER A 59 6.99 -14.51 -4.07
N VAL A 60 6.57 -13.61 -4.95
CA VAL A 60 5.16 -13.23 -5.10
C VAL A 60 4.31 -14.41 -5.59
N ALA A 61 4.80 -15.18 -6.56
CA ALA A 61 4.11 -16.37 -7.07
C ALA A 61 3.97 -17.46 -5.98
N ALA A 62 4.99 -17.67 -5.16
CA ALA A 62 4.94 -18.61 -4.04
C ALA A 62 3.93 -18.17 -2.97
N ALA A 63 3.89 -16.88 -2.64
CA ALA A 63 2.92 -16.31 -1.72
C ALA A 63 1.48 -16.50 -2.22
N ALA A 64 1.23 -16.28 -3.52
CA ALA A 64 -0.08 -16.49 -4.12
C ALA A 64 -0.54 -17.96 -4.03
N LYS A 65 0.35 -18.91 -4.32
CA LYS A 65 0.07 -20.37 -4.16
C LYS A 65 -0.26 -20.74 -2.72
N THR A 66 0.46 -20.16 -1.75
CA THR A 66 0.21 -20.42 -0.33
C THR A 66 -1.20 -19.97 0.07
N ILE A 67 -1.59 -18.75 -0.29
CA ILE A 67 -2.91 -18.19 0.04
C ILE A 67 -4.02 -18.91 -0.75
N GLU A 68 -3.75 -19.34 -1.98
CA GLU A 68 -4.68 -20.15 -2.77
C GLU A 68 -4.98 -21.48 -2.10
N ALA A 69 -3.97 -22.20 -1.63
CA ALA A 69 -4.11 -23.46 -0.94
C ALA A 69 -4.90 -23.35 0.38
N ASP A 70 -4.85 -22.17 1.01
CA ASP A 70 -5.57 -21.87 2.25
C ASP A 70 -7.01 -21.35 2.04
N GLY A 71 -7.51 -21.29 0.79
CA GLY A 71 -8.91 -20.95 0.49
C GLY A 71 -9.11 -19.68 -0.33
N GLY A 72 -8.06 -18.93 -0.67
CA GLY A 72 -8.13 -17.75 -1.55
C GLY A 72 -8.02 -16.41 -0.85
N LEU A 73 -8.32 -15.33 -1.58
CA LEU A 73 -8.13 -13.96 -1.14
C LEU A 73 -9.34 -13.09 -1.50
N ASP A 74 -9.80 -12.30 -0.54
CA ASP A 74 -10.88 -11.32 -0.74
C ASP A 74 -10.34 -9.89 -0.81
N VAL A 75 -9.35 -9.55 0.02
CA VAL A 75 -8.82 -8.20 0.14
C VAL A 75 -7.31 -8.20 -0.04
N LEU A 76 -6.82 -7.36 -0.94
CA LEU A 76 -5.40 -7.08 -1.12
C LEU A 76 -5.09 -5.65 -0.72
N VAL A 77 -4.17 -5.47 0.24
CA VAL A 77 -3.62 -4.16 0.60
C VAL A 77 -2.17 -4.08 0.13
N ASN A 78 -1.93 -3.36 -0.95
CA ASN A 78 -0.59 -3.02 -1.45
C ASN A 78 -0.04 -1.88 -0.58
N ASN A 79 0.56 -2.23 0.56
CA ASN A 79 1.11 -1.27 1.51
C ASN A 79 2.65 -1.18 1.45
N ALA A 80 3.34 -2.21 0.98
CA ALA A 80 4.80 -2.18 0.87
C ALA A 80 5.25 -1.00 0.01
N GLY A 81 6.17 -0.19 0.55
CA GLY A 81 6.70 0.98 -0.13
C GLY A 81 7.97 1.47 0.54
N ILE A 82 8.76 2.20 -0.23
CA ILE A 82 10.00 2.84 0.21
C ILE A 82 10.03 4.31 -0.20
N GLU A 83 10.77 5.10 0.56
CA GLU A 83 11.19 6.44 0.21
C GLU A 83 12.72 6.51 0.33
N MET A 84 13.38 7.26 -0.53
CA MET A 84 14.82 7.47 -0.41
C MET A 84 15.10 8.71 0.42
N ARG A 85 15.94 8.52 1.45
CA ARG A 85 16.47 9.59 2.29
C ARG A 85 17.97 9.48 2.40
N THR A 86 18.63 10.62 2.48
CA THR A 86 20.07 10.71 2.75
C THR A 86 20.36 10.49 4.24
N ASP A 87 21.65 10.39 4.58
CA ASP A 87 22.11 10.47 5.96
C ASP A 87 21.55 11.75 6.61
N GLY A 88 21.03 11.66 7.83
CA GLY A 88 20.31 12.75 8.48
C GLY A 88 18.84 12.91 8.10
N ASN A 89 18.26 11.90 7.45
CA ASN A 89 16.82 11.82 7.14
C ASN A 89 16.29 12.90 6.18
N ARG A 90 17.17 13.50 5.36
CA ARG A 90 16.80 14.52 4.36
C ARG A 90 16.31 13.88 3.06
N VAL A 91 15.28 14.46 2.46
CA VAL A 91 14.83 14.09 1.10
C VAL A 91 15.76 14.73 0.07
N PRO A 92 16.33 13.94 -0.88
CA PRO A 92 17.13 14.50 -1.98
C PRO A 92 16.29 15.43 -2.85
N GLY A 93 16.85 16.61 -3.15
CA GLY A 93 16.21 17.56 -4.07
C GLY A 93 16.31 17.15 -5.53
N ALA A 94 15.61 17.86 -6.41
CA ALA A 94 15.52 17.55 -7.84
C ALA A 94 16.89 17.43 -8.54
N ALA A 95 17.88 18.23 -8.15
CA ALA A 95 19.22 18.20 -8.73
C ALA A 95 20.05 16.97 -8.32
N GLU A 96 19.63 16.25 -7.28
CA GLU A 96 20.35 15.09 -6.73
C GLU A 96 19.77 13.75 -7.20
N VAL A 97 18.58 13.77 -7.85
CA VAL A 97 17.89 12.55 -8.27
C VAL A 97 18.52 12.00 -9.56
N THR A 98 18.90 10.72 -9.52
CA THR A 98 19.41 10.00 -10.68
C THR A 98 18.40 8.98 -11.20
N ALA A 99 18.61 8.47 -12.42
CA ALA A 99 17.77 7.40 -12.96
C ALA A 99 17.82 6.12 -12.11
N ASP A 100 18.93 5.83 -11.44
CA ASP A 100 19.04 4.64 -10.57
C ASP A 100 18.22 4.80 -9.29
N VAL A 101 18.17 6.01 -8.72
CA VAL A 101 17.26 6.34 -7.62
C VAL A 101 15.81 6.12 -8.05
N MET A 102 15.44 6.62 -9.23
CA MET A 102 14.10 6.42 -9.79
C MET A 102 13.78 4.91 -9.94
N ARG A 103 14.68 4.14 -10.57
CA ARG A 103 14.48 2.69 -10.76
C ARG A 103 14.24 1.97 -9.43
N SER A 104 15.05 2.26 -8.41
CA SER A 104 14.94 1.62 -7.09
C SER A 104 13.57 1.88 -6.44
N LEU A 105 13.07 3.12 -6.47
CA LEU A 105 11.75 3.43 -5.93
C LEU A 105 10.62 2.81 -6.75
N PHE A 106 10.73 2.88 -8.08
CA PHE A 106 9.72 2.32 -8.97
C PHE A 106 9.65 0.79 -8.85
N GLU A 107 10.77 0.11 -8.65
CA GLU A 107 10.79 -1.34 -8.47
C GLU A 107 9.89 -1.80 -7.32
N THR A 108 9.98 -1.12 -6.17
CA THR A 108 9.13 -1.44 -5.03
C THR A 108 7.74 -0.83 -5.15
N ASN A 109 7.67 0.50 -5.37
CA ASN A 109 6.43 1.25 -5.21
C ASN A 109 5.46 1.09 -6.39
N VAL A 110 5.98 0.81 -7.59
CA VAL A 110 5.19 0.74 -8.84
C VAL A 110 5.14 -0.69 -9.37
N PHE A 111 6.29 -1.26 -9.73
CA PHE A 111 6.34 -2.61 -10.29
C PHE A 111 5.93 -3.66 -9.26
N GLY A 112 6.26 -3.45 -7.98
CA GLY A 112 5.78 -4.29 -6.89
C GLY A 112 4.25 -4.34 -6.80
N VAL A 113 3.56 -3.20 -6.93
CA VAL A 113 2.09 -3.13 -6.95
C VAL A 113 1.52 -3.91 -8.14
N VAL A 114 2.11 -3.73 -9.32
CA VAL A 114 1.69 -4.46 -10.54
C VAL A 114 1.91 -5.96 -10.38
N ARG A 115 3.11 -6.37 -9.94
CA ARG A 115 3.49 -7.77 -9.74
C ARG A 115 2.57 -8.49 -8.76
N VAL A 116 2.34 -7.89 -7.60
CA VAL A 116 1.46 -8.45 -6.57
C VAL A 116 0.02 -8.50 -7.08
N THR A 117 -0.51 -7.40 -7.61
CA THR A 117 -1.88 -7.37 -8.13
C THR A 117 -2.08 -8.43 -9.21
N HIS A 118 -1.15 -8.55 -10.17
CA HIS A 118 -1.21 -9.54 -11.24
C HIS A 118 -1.26 -10.98 -10.69
N ALA A 119 -0.40 -11.33 -9.75
CA ALA A 119 -0.33 -12.68 -9.19
C ALA A 119 -1.57 -13.05 -8.37
N PHE A 120 -2.17 -12.08 -7.66
CA PHE A 120 -3.35 -12.31 -6.82
C PHE A 120 -4.68 -12.07 -7.55
N LEU A 121 -4.66 -11.52 -8.76
CA LEU A 121 -5.88 -11.26 -9.55
C LEU A 121 -6.75 -12.51 -9.76
N PRO A 122 -6.21 -13.71 -10.05
CA PRO A 122 -7.04 -14.92 -10.20
C PRO A 122 -7.80 -15.27 -8.89
N LEU A 123 -7.19 -15.02 -7.72
CA LEU A 123 -7.82 -15.25 -6.42
C LEU A 123 -8.94 -14.22 -6.16
N LEU A 124 -8.63 -12.95 -6.35
CA LEU A 124 -9.59 -11.85 -6.20
C LEU A 124 -10.82 -12.01 -7.09
N ARG A 125 -10.64 -12.48 -8.33
CA ARG A 125 -11.75 -12.74 -9.26
C ARG A 125 -12.69 -13.88 -8.84
N ARG A 126 -12.27 -14.75 -7.91
CA ARG A 126 -13.10 -15.80 -7.33
C ARG A 126 -13.82 -15.36 -6.06
N SER A 127 -13.42 -14.23 -5.48
CA SER A 127 -14.08 -13.65 -4.29
C SER A 127 -15.46 -13.09 -4.66
N ALA A 128 -16.40 -13.20 -3.73
CA ALA A 128 -17.74 -12.59 -3.86
C ALA A 128 -17.73 -11.07 -3.66
N ALA A 129 -16.74 -10.54 -2.93
CA ALA A 129 -16.62 -9.10 -2.63
C ALA A 129 -15.13 -8.67 -2.66
N PRO A 130 -14.48 -8.72 -3.84
CA PRO A 130 -13.03 -8.45 -3.92
C PRO A 130 -12.71 -6.96 -3.80
N VAL A 131 -11.67 -6.68 -2.99
CA VAL A 131 -11.18 -5.31 -2.75
C VAL A 131 -9.67 -5.24 -2.94
N VAL A 132 -9.19 -4.18 -3.56
CA VAL A 132 -7.77 -3.81 -3.63
C VAL A 132 -7.60 -2.38 -3.11
N VAL A 133 -6.72 -2.23 -2.13
CA VAL A 133 -6.31 -0.93 -1.59
C VAL A 133 -4.85 -0.69 -1.91
N ASN A 134 -4.57 0.35 -2.67
CA ASN A 134 -3.20 0.76 -2.99
C ASN A 134 -2.81 1.95 -2.10
N VAL A 135 -1.84 1.75 -1.22
CA VAL A 135 -1.34 2.83 -0.35
C VAL A 135 -0.48 3.79 -1.16
N SER A 136 -1.05 4.95 -1.43
CA SER A 136 -0.45 6.06 -2.18
C SER A 136 0.10 7.13 -1.22
N SER A 137 0.01 8.39 -1.58
CA SER A 137 0.48 9.55 -0.81
C SER A 137 -0.19 10.82 -1.33
N GLY A 138 -0.42 11.82 -0.49
CA GLY A 138 -0.86 13.15 -0.92
C GLY A 138 0.09 13.83 -1.92
N LEU A 139 1.34 13.38 -1.96
CA LEU A 139 2.34 13.80 -2.95
C LEU A 139 2.10 13.21 -4.35
N ALA A 140 1.17 12.27 -4.49
CA ALA A 140 0.75 11.71 -5.79
C ALA A 140 -0.29 12.59 -6.51
N SER A 141 -0.92 13.51 -5.80
CA SER A 141 -1.95 14.41 -6.37
C SER A 141 -1.29 15.56 -7.14
N MET A 142 -1.48 15.57 -8.45
CA MET A 142 -1.01 16.67 -9.29
C MET A 142 -1.64 18.01 -8.85
N ALA A 143 -2.92 17.99 -8.45
CA ALA A 143 -3.61 19.18 -7.96
C ALA A 143 -2.99 19.71 -6.66
N ARG A 144 -2.54 18.83 -5.75
CA ARG A 144 -1.92 19.25 -4.47
C ARG A 144 -0.47 19.72 -4.64
N VAL A 145 0.35 19.02 -5.42
CA VAL A 145 1.77 19.36 -5.59
C VAL A 145 1.98 20.61 -6.45
N THR A 146 0.98 21.05 -7.22
CA THR A 146 1.01 22.29 -7.99
C THR A 146 0.35 23.47 -7.28
N ALA A 147 -0.26 23.28 -6.10
CA ALA A 147 -0.93 24.34 -5.34
C ALA A 147 0.06 25.09 -4.42
N PRO A 148 0.46 26.33 -4.72
CA PRO A 148 1.41 27.09 -3.90
C PRO A 148 0.94 27.23 -2.45
N GLY A 149 1.90 27.20 -1.52
CA GLY A 149 1.63 27.35 -0.09
C GLY A 149 1.18 26.08 0.64
N THR A 150 1.04 24.94 -0.07
CA THR A 150 0.74 23.65 0.56
C THR A 150 2.01 22.90 0.96
N PRO A 151 1.96 22.00 1.97
CA PRO A 151 3.09 21.13 2.29
C PRO A 151 3.52 20.25 1.11
N ALA A 152 2.56 19.81 0.28
CA ALA A 152 2.84 19.00 -0.91
C ALA A 152 3.64 19.79 -1.97
N TYR A 153 3.31 21.08 -2.17
CA TYR A 153 4.06 21.96 -3.05
C TYR A 153 5.49 22.20 -2.57
N ALA A 154 5.70 22.29 -1.26
CA ALA A 154 7.01 22.52 -0.65
C ALA A 154 7.92 21.28 -0.62
N TYR A 155 7.39 20.09 -0.95
CA TYR A 155 8.17 18.85 -0.91
C TYR A 155 9.23 18.83 -2.04
N PRO A 156 10.53 18.65 -1.72
CA PRO A 156 11.61 18.84 -2.71
C PRO A 156 11.89 17.62 -3.59
N GLY A 157 11.40 16.45 -3.21
CA GLY A 157 11.76 15.18 -3.87
C GLY A 157 11.02 14.94 -5.18
N VAL A 158 11.66 14.23 -6.11
CA VAL A 158 11.10 13.88 -7.43
C VAL A 158 10.63 12.41 -7.46
N ALA A 159 11.48 11.50 -7.01
CA ALA A 159 11.31 10.07 -7.24
C ALA A 159 10.09 9.49 -6.50
N TYR A 160 9.88 9.87 -5.24
CA TYR A 160 8.78 9.35 -4.44
C TYR A 160 7.41 9.84 -4.95
N PRO A 161 7.18 11.15 -5.16
CA PRO A 161 5.92 11.63 -5.75
C PRO A 161 5.62 10.99 -7.11
N ALA A 162 6.63 10.89 -7.99
CA ALA A 162 6.47 10.26 -9.30
C ALA A 162 6.05 8.79 -9.18
N SER A 163 6.65 8.02 -8.25
CA SER A 163 6.27 6.64 -8.01
C SER A 163 4.83 6.53 -7.51
N LYS A 164 4.40 7.40 -6.59
CA LYS A 164 3.05 7.39 -6.04
C LYS A 164 1.99 7.89 -7.04
N ALA A 165 2.34 8.83 -7.92
CA ALA A 165 1.48 9.17 -9.06
C ALA A 165 1.31 7.97 -10.03
N GLY A 166 2.37 7.17 -10.20
CA GLY A 166 2.29 5.88 -10.90
C GLY A 166 1.30 4.92 -10.25
N VAL A 167 1.30 4.81 -8.91
CA VAL A 167 0.33 3.99 -8.16
C VAL A 167 -1.10 4.48 -8.38
N ASN A 168 -1.32 5.80 -8.39
CA ASN A 168 -2.63 6.39 -8.67
C ASN A 168 -3.12 6.03 -10.07
N MET A 169 -2.28 6.16 -11.09
CA MET A 169 -2.63 5.78 -12.46
C MET A 169 -2.92 4.28 -12.59
N ILE A 170 -2.10 3.43 -11.98
CA ILE A 170 -2.31 1.97 -11.94
C ILE A 170 -3.66 1.65 -11.31
N THR A 171 -4.00 2.28 -10.19
CA THR A 171 -5.29 2.11 -9.51
C THR A 171 -6.46 2.34 -10.45
N VAL A 172 -6.46 3.47 -11.16
CA VAL A 172 -7.53 3.82 -12.12
C VAL A 172 -7.62 2.81 -13.26
N GLN A 173 -6.48 2.42 -13.85
CA GLN A 173 -6.49 1.52 -15.00
C GLN A 173 -6.91 0.09 -14.63
N TYR A 174 -6.48 -0.43 -13.47
CA TYR A 174 -6.96 -1.72 -12.99
C TYR A 174 -8.45 -1.68 -12.62
N ALA A 175 -8.93 -0.62 -11.98
CA ALA A 175 -10.34 -0.47 -11.64
C ALA A 175 -11.24 -0.46 -12.91
N LYS A 176 -10.80 0.21 -13.97
CA LYS A 176 -11.49 0.21 -15.28
C LYS A 176 -11.47 -1.17 -15.94
N ALA A 177 -10.35 -1.88 -15.83
CA ALA A 177 -10.21 -3.21 -16.46
C ALA A 177 -10.99 -4.31 -15.70
N PHE A 178 -11.21 -4.13 -14.40
CA PHE A 178 -11.85 -5.12 -13.53
C PHE A 178 -13.01 -4.51 -12.73
N PRO A 179 -14.14 -4.16 -13.37
CA PRO A 179 -15.26 -3.44 -12.73
C PRO A 179 -15.92 -4.23 -11.59
N GLY A 180 -15.70 -5.55 -11.52
CA GLY A 180 -16.17 -6.39 -10.42
C GLY A 180 -15.31 -6.33 -9.16
N ILE A 181 -14.16 -5.62 -9.17
CA ILE A 181 -13.25 -5.47 -8.04
C ILE A 181 -13.25 -4.00 -7.58
N ARG A 182 -13.44 -3.75 -6.30
CA ARG A 182 -13.29 -2.40 -5.74
C ARG A 182 -11.82 -2.06 -5.59
N ILE A 183 -11.27 -1.20 -6.43
CA ILE A 183 -9.84 -0.84 -6.45
C ILE A 183 -9.69 0.65 -6.23
N ASN A 184 -9.06 1.04 -5.10
CA ASN A 184 -8.90 2.44 -4.71
C ASN A 184 -7.48 2.75 -4.24
N ALA A 185 -7.07 3.99 -4.41
CA ALA A 185 -5.86 4.55 -3.81
C ALA A 185 -6.19 5.27 -2.52
N VAL A 186 -5.29 5.20 -1.54
CA VAL A 186 -5.45 5.90 -0.25
C VAL A 186 -4.22 6.71 0.11
N GLU A 187 -4.43 7.82 0.78
CA GLU A 187 -3.41 8.71 1.35
C GLU A 187 -3.53 8.67 2.87
N PRO A 188 -2.56 8.03 3.56
CA PRO A 188 -2.60 7.87 5.02
C PRO A 188 -2.32 9.15 5.82
N GLY A 189 -1.93 10.25 5.18
CA GLY A 189 -1.39 11.43 5.85
C GLY A 189 0.10 11.34 6.15
N TYR A 190 0.66 12.41 6.71
CA TYR A 190 2.06 12.44 7.13
C TYR A 190 2.23 11.72 8.46
N THR A 191 2.29 10.42 8.40
CA THR A 191 2.30 9.50 9.54
C THR A 191 3.72 9.21 10.02
N ALA A 192 3.96 9.25 11.34
CA ALA A 192 5.26 8.97 11.96
C ALA A 192 5.63 7.49 11.86
N THR A 193 6.41 7.13 10.86
CA THR A 193 6.88 5.76 10.58
C THR A 193 8.36 5.74 10.25
N ASP A 194 8.94 4.54 10.19
CA ASP A 194 10.34 4.36 9.75
C ASP A 194 10.59 4.93 8.34
N LEU A 195 9.55 5.01 7.50
CA LEU A 195 9.66 5.53 6.13
C LEU A 195 10.21 6.96 6.11
N ASN A 196 9.83 7.76 7.10
CA ASN A 196 10.23 9.16 7.22
C ASN A 196 11.05 9.47 8.47
N GLY A 197 11.63 8.43 9.11
CA GLY A 197 12.39 8.58 10.35
C GLY A 197 11.56 9.14 11.51
N HIS A 198 10.27 8.78 11.55
CA HIS A 198 9.28 9.20 12.55
C HIS A 198 9.02 10.71 12.60
N ALA A 199 9.29 11.43 11.48
CA ALA A 199 9.06 12.88 11.38
C ALA A 199 7.60 13.27 11.09
N GLY A 200 6.69 12.28 10.95
CA GLY A 200 5.28 12.52 10.69
C GLY A 200 4.56 13.25 11.83
N THR A 201 3.49 13.96 11.49
CA THR A 201 2.63 14.69 12.46
C THR A 201 1.43 13.89 12.93
N GLN A 202 1.15 12.76 12.28
CA GLN A 202 0.07 11.83 12.63
C GLN A 202 0.62 10.57 13.29
N THR A 203 -0.18 9.95 14.16
CA THR A 203 0.09 8.62 14.71
C THR A 203 -0.11 7.53 13.66
N ILE A 204 0.39 6.33 13.93
CA ILE A 204 0.19 5.16 13.06
C ILE A 204 -1.29 4.76 13.02
N GLU A 205 -1.98 4.89 14.15
CA GLU A 205 -3.41 4.60 14.29
C GLU A 205 -4.26 5.53 13.42
N GLU A 206 -3.97 6.83 13.43
CA GLU A 206 -4.66 7.82 12.58
C GLU A 206 -4.41 7.53 11.10
N GLY A 207 -3.15 7.24 10.73
CA GLY A 207 -2.80 6.95 9.34
C GLY A 207 -3.41 5.64 8.81
N ALA A 208 -3.57 4.62 9.66
CA ALA A 208 -4.19 3.36 9.26
C ALA A 208 -5.70 3.46 9.03
N GLU A 209 -6.38 4.47 9.57
CA GLU A 209 -7.83 4.67 9.50
C GLU A 209 -8.37 4.53 8.06
N ILE A 210 -7.82 5.29 7.14
CA ILE A 210 -8.29 5.27 5.75
C ILE A 210 -8.02 3.93 5.06
N ILE A 211 -6.91 3.26 5.39
CA ILE A 211 -6.57 1.95 4.81
C ILE A 211 -7.60 0.92 5.25
N VAL A 212 -7.89 0.88 6.57
CA VAL A 212 -8.89 -0.03 7.17
C VAL A 212 -10.28 0.21 6.59
N ARG A 213 -10.70 1.49 6.51
CA ARG A 213 -12.00 1.87 5.94
C ARG A 213 -12.14 1.41 4.49
N MET A 214 -11.12 1.62 3.67
CA MET A 214 -11.17 1.26 2.26
C MET A 214 -10.97 -0.25 2.02
N ALA A 215 -10.36 -0.99 2.94
CA ALA A 215 -10.29 -2.47 2.90
C ALA A 215 -11.65 -3.14 3.20
N GLN A 216 -12.62 -2.40 3.74
CA GLN A 216 -13.94 -2.89 4.14
C GLN A 216 -15.09 -2.26 3.32
N VAL A 217 -14.78 -1.68 2.15
CA VAL A 217 -15.84 -1.13 1.29
C VAL A 217 -16.78 -2.24 0.81
N SER A 218 -18.07 -1.91 0.79
CA SER A 218 -19.09 -2.83 0.28
C SER A 218 -18.95 -3.06 -1.24
N PRO A 219 -19.58 -4.09 -1.80
CA PRO A 219 -19.61 -4.31 -3.26
C PRO A 219 -20.17 -3.12 -4.06
N ASP A 220 -21.01 -2.30 -3.46
CA ASP A 220 -21.58 -1.09 -4.07
C ASP A 220 -20.74 0.17 -3.73
N GLY A 221 -19.65 0.01 -3.00
CA GLY A 221 -18.77 1.08 -2.59
C GLY A 221 -17.93 1.66 -3.75
N PRO A 222 -17.12 2.70 -3.46
CA PRO A 222 -16.34 3.38 -4.47
C PRO A 222 -15.29 2.47 -5.11
N THR A 223 -14.99 2.76 -6.38
CA THR A 223 -13.88 2.19 -7.14
C THR A 223 -13.26 3.25 -8.03
N ALA A 224 -12.01 3.09 -8.44
CA ALA A 224 -11.24 4.07 -9.20
C ALA A 224 -11.15 5.44 -8.49
N GLY A 225 -11.26 5.47 -7.15
CA GLY A 225 -11.17 6.68 -6.35
C GLY A 225 -9.84 6.82 -5.63
N TYR A 226 -9.59 8.03 -5.15
CA TYR A 226 -8.44 8.38 -4.33
C TYR A 226 -8.94 9.09 -3.07
N PHE A 227 -8.54 8.61 -1.89
CA PHE A 227 -9.15 9.00 -0.62
C PHE A 227 -8.12 9.26 0.47
N ASP A 228 -8.42 10.22 1.34
CA ASP A 228 -7.80 10.35 2.67
C ASP A 228 -8.85 10.13 3.78
N ALA A 229 -8.47 10.40 5.03
CA ALA A 229 -9.38 10.27 6.17
C ALA A 229 -10.60 11.21 6.06
N ALA A 230 -10.46 12.37 5.42
CA ALA A 230 -11.53 13.35 5.24
C ALA A 230 -12.46 13.03 4.07
N GLY A 231 -12.05 12.21 3.10
CA GLY A 231 -12.89 11.84 1.97
C GLY A 231 -12.14 11.77 0.63
N PRO A 232 -12.83 11.99 -0.50
CA PRO A 232 -12.21 11.98 -1.82
C PRO A 232 -11.15 13.08 -2.01
N LEU A 233 -10.06 12.70 -2.65
CA LEU A 233 -8.98 13.60 -3.03
C LEU A 233 -8.95 13.85 -4.54
N PRO A 234 -8.50 15.03 -4.99
CA PRO A 234 -8.17 15.25 -6.38
C PRO A 234 -6.91 14.48 -6.78
N TRP A 235 -6.90 14.00 -8.02
CA TRP A 235 -5.75 13.31 -8.63
C TRP A 235 -4.54 14.22 -8.85
#